data_73a2584ee35045cb980246e475f19f96
#
_entry.id   73a2584ee35045cb980246e475f19f96
#
_cell.length_a   1.000
_cell.length_b   1.000
_cell.length_c   1.000
_cell.angle_alpha   90.00
_cell.angle_beta   90.00
_cell.angle_gamma   90.00
#
_symmetry.space_group_name_H-M   'P 1'
#
loop_
_entity.id
_entity.type
_entity.pdbx_description
1 polymer ?
#
loop_
_entity_poly.entity_id
_entity_poly.type
_entity_poly.pdbx_seq_one_letter_code
_entity_poly.pdbx_strand_id
1 'polypeptide(L)'
;MRNKDKSTFRKIEFHRKESFYLLVRGLEVGIASGLIAVLYRFLLSFAEKYLMKIIDFVKGNPGKVAVWFVILALIGFLVSMLVKWEVQGGGSGIPQVNGEVKGYINPSWWRVILVKLFGGTASVFSGLSLGREGPSVQLGGMAAKGVARFTKADKTTELRMISCGAGAGMAAAFNAPLAGTMFVLEEIHHTFDKSLLCMGIVSSITADYISKLFFGQNTVFNYDTVNFPLKYYWLLIIMGFFLGLCGCAYNVCMGKAQDLYKKIKIPNYIKLPIIFVFSGVVGLVMPQILCGGHSMEVILLKENPSLTYLIVLLTTKFLFGAICFASGAPGGTLYPLCILGAYMGAIFGTVSVNSFSAITPAMWEEFVVIGMAGLFASIVRSPITGIVLVFELTGNMNNILPLAVVSLISYATANFIGVTPFYEYLFEKIVSTDHKKPSFFETDEKVLETYTIPVGSPVAKKKIMDVDWGKHC
;
A
#
# COMPACT_ATOMS: atom_id res chain seq x y z
N MET A 1 -40.03 35.97 6.47
CA MET A 1 -39.71 34.92 5.48
C MET A 1 -38.52 35.27 4.57
N ARG A 2 -38.43 36.50 4.05
CA ARG A 2 -37.39 36.94 3.05
C ARG A 2 -35.89 36.87 3.49
N ASN A 3 -35.60 36.82 4.80
CA ASN A 3 -34.20 36.75 5.29
C ASN A 3 -33.67 35.31 5.43
N LYS A 4 -34.54 34.31 5.63
CA LYS A 4 -34.14 32.89 5.66
C LYS A 4 -33.71 32.40 4.29
N ASP A 5 -34.35 32.84 3.21
CA ASP A 5 -34.01 32.45 1.84
C ASP A 5 -32.61 32.96 1.44
N LYS A 6 -32.28 34.23 1.78
CA LYS A 6 -30.95 34.80 1.48
C LYS A 6 -29.82 34.08 2.20
N SER A 7 -30.05 33.61 3.44
CA SER A 7 -29.01 32.85 4.17
C SER A 7 -28.82 31.45 3.59
N THR A 8 -29.87 30.81 3.13
CA THR A 8 -29.85 29.50 2.47
C THR A 8 -29.16 29.59 1.11
N PHE A 9 -29.49 30.59 0.30
CA PHE A 9 -28.81 30.84 -0.99
C PHE A 9 -27.31 31.10 -0.82
N ARG A 10 -26.91 31.92 0.16
CA ARG A 10 -25.49 32.15 0.45
C ARG A 10 -24.74 30.89 0.89
N LYS A 11 -25.39 30.04 1.70
CA LYS A 11 -24.80 28.74 2.09
C LYS A 11 -24.63 27.81 0.89
N ILE A 12 -25.64 27.71 0.01
CA ILE A 12 -25.59 26.89 -1.20
C ILE A 12 -24.49 27.41 -2.14
N GLU A 13 -24.37 28.71 -2.33
CA GLU A 13 -23.34 29.32 -3.16
C GLU A 13 -21.94 29.13 -2.58
N PHE A 14 -21.79 29.24 -1.27
CA PHE A 14 -20.53 28.95 -0.58
C PHE A 14 -20.11 27.48 -0.76
N HIS A 15 -20.99 26.53 -0.51
CA HIS A 15 -20.72 25.11 -0.73
C HIS A 15 -20.40 24.78 -2.20
N ARG A 16 -21.05 25.45 -3.15
CA ARG A 16 -20.74 25.26 -4.58
C ARG A 16 -19.34 25.77 -4.94
N LYS A 17 -18.95 26.93 -4.44
CA LYS A 17 -17.61 27.50 -4.66
C LYS A 17 -16.53 26.64 -4.00
N GLU A 18 -16.76 26.17 -2.79
CA GLU A 18 -15.86 25.27 -2.08
C GLU A 18 -15.70 23.93 -2.82
N SER A 19 -16.80 23.32 -3.27
CA SER A 19 -16.76 22.08 -4.05
C SER A 19 -15.98 22.24 -5.35
N PHE A 20 -16.19 23.34 -6.08
CA PHE A 20 -15.43 23.62 -7.31
C PHE A 20 -13.94 23.81 -7.04
N TYR A 21 -13.60 24.55 -5.98
CA TYR A 21 -12.21 24.72 -5.55
C TYR A 21 -11.52 23.39 -5.26
N LEU A 22 -12.18 22.48 -4.52
CA LEU A 22 -11.65 21.17 -4.22
C LEU A 22 -11.47 20.28 -5.46
N LEU A 23 -12.36 20.37 -6.46
CA LEU A 23 -12.20 19.66 -7.74
C LEU A 23 -10.96 20.14 -8.51
N VAL A 24 -10.74 21.48 -8.58
CA VAL A 24 -9.54 22.05 -9.23
C VAL A 24 -8.27 21.59 -8.49
N ARG A 25 -8.26 21.64 -7.15
CA ARG A 25 -7.16 21.11 -6.35
C ARG A 25 -6.94 19.61 -6.56
N GLY A 26 -8.01 18.83 -6.69
CA GLY A 26 -7.94 17.41 -7.03
C GLY A 26 -7.26 17.16 -8.37
N LEU A 27 -7.55 17.98 -9.39
CA LEU A 27 -6.92 17.90 -10.71
C LEU A 27 -5.41 18.21 -10.62
N GLU A 28 -5.03 19.31 -9.96
CA GLU A 28 -3.61 19.69 -9.76
C GLU A 28 -2.83 18.59 -9.05
N VAL A 29 -3.40 18.04 -7.98
CA VAL A 29 -2.83 16.92 -7.22
C VAL A 29 -2.71 15.69 -8.09
N GLY A 30 -3.75 15.33 -8.86
CA GLY A 30 -3.75 14.17 -9.75
C GLY A 30 -2.66 14.27 -10.82
N ILE A 31 -2.47 15.45 -11.40
CA ILE A 31 -1.39 15.69 -12.39
C ILE A 31 -0.01 15.48 -11.75
N ALA A 32 0.27 16.14 -10.63
CA ALA A 32 1.57 16.06 -9.99
C ALA A 32 1.88 14.65 -9.48
N SER A 33 0.91 14.01 -8.81
CA SER A 33 1.05 12.64 -8.29
C SER A 33 1.14 11.60 -9.40
N GLY A 34 0.38 11.78 -10.49
CA GLY A 34 0.43 10.89 -11.66
C GLY A 34 1.79 10.93 -12.35
N LEU A 35 2.33 12.13 -12.60
CA LEU A 35 3.64 12.29 -13.25
C LEU A 35 4.77 11.68 -12.42
N ILE A 36 4.80 11.91 -11.11
CA ILE A 36 5.84 11.33 -10.24
C ILE A 36 5.73 9.81 -10.12
N ALA A 37 4.49 9.28 -10.07
CA ALA A 37 4.24 7.84 -10.05
C ALA A 37 4.64 7.17 -11.38
N VAL A 38 4.37 7.79 -12.52
CA VAL A 38 4.81 7.34 -13.85
C VAL A 38 6.33 7.29 -13.92
N LEU A 39 7.01 8.35 -13.49
CA LEU A 39 8.47 8.38 -13.45
C LEU A 39 9.03 7.24 -12.58
N TYR A 40 8.47 7.05 -11.40
CA TYR A 40 8.91 5.97 -10.50
C TYR A 40 8.64 4.59 -11.11
N ARG A 41 7.45 4.36 -11.68
CA ARG A 41 7.11 3.10 -12.35
C ARG A 41 8.05 2.79 -13.52
N PHE A 42 8.42 3.81 -14.29
CA PHE A 42 9.39 3.68 -15.38
C PHE A 42 10.78 3.26 -14.87
N LEU A 43 11.29 3.94 -13.82
CA LEU A 43 12.57 3.61 -13.19
C LEU A 43 12.59 2.18 -12.65
N LEU A 44 11.50 1.73 -12.03
CA LEU A 44 11.40 0.37 -11.49
C LEU A 44 11.36 -0.69 -12.59
N SER A 45 10.59 -0.48 -13.65
CA SER A 45 10.53 -1.41 -14.79
C SER A 45 11.90 -1.57 -15.45
N PHE A 46 12.64 -0.46 -15.55
CA PHE A 46 14.03 -0.48 -16.02
C PHE A 46 14.92 -1.27 -15.05
N ALA A 47 14.84 -1.01 -13.75
CA ALA A 47 15.61 -1.67 -12.71
C ALA A 47 15.40 -3.20 -12.73
N GLU A 48 14.16 -3.67 -12.74
CA GLU A 48 13.80 -5.10 -12.80
C GLU A 48 14.34 -5.76 -14.08
N LYS A 49 14.15 -5.12 -15.23
CA LYS A 49 14.63 -5.65 -16.52
C LYS A 49 16.14 -5.84 -16.55
N TYR A 50 16.89 -4.86 -16.04
CA TYR A 50 18.35 -4.95 -16.00
C TYR A 50 18.85 -5.90 -14.93
N LEU A 51 18.18 -5.98 -13.77
CA LEU A 51 18.51 -6.95 -12.74
C LEU A 51 18.50 -8.38 -13.29
N MET A 52 17.42 -8.79 -13.98
CA MET A 52 17.33 -10.15 -14.54
C MET A 52 18.42 -10.43 -15.54
N LYS A 53 18.74 -9.48 -16.43
CA LYS A 53 19.88 -9.62 -17.37
C LYS A 53 21.23 -9.75 -16.66
N ILE A 54 21.43 -9.00 -15.55
CA ILE A 54 22.68 -9.06 -14.77
C ILE A 54 22.78 -10.42 -14.08
N ILE A 55 21.71 -10.94 -13.49
CA ILE A 55 21.70 -12.25 -12.86
C ILE A 55 22.09 -13.33 -13.87
N ASP A 56 21.49 -13.31 -15.06
CA ASP A 56 21.81 -14.27 -16.13
C ASP A 56 23.27 -14.15 -16.59
N PHE A 57 23.81 -12.92 -16.70
CA PHE A 57 25.20 -12.66 -17.10
C PHE A 57 26.24 -13.08 -16.06
N VAL A 58 25.89 -12.98 -14.78
CA VAL A 58 26.80 -13.27 -13.65
C VAL A 58 26.79 -14.75 -13.32
N LYS A 59 25.67 -15.45 -13.58
CA LYS A 59 25.48 -16.86 -13.27
C LYS A 59 26.54 -17.73 -13.97
N GLY A 60 27.18 -18.59 -13.22
CA GLY A 60 28.21 -19.53 -13.74
C GLY A 60 29.65 -18.99 -13.75
N ASN A 61 29.90 -17.72 -13.39
CA ASN A 61 31.26 -17.18 -13.32
C ASN A 61 31.55 -16.60 -11.92
N PRO A 62 32.40 -17.27 -11.09
CA PRO A 62 32.67 -16.84 -9.71
C PRO A 62 33.26 -15.43 -9.61
N GLY A 63 34.09 -15.02 -10.55
CA GLY A 63 34.66 -13.67 -10.57
C GLY A 63 33.61 -12.59 -10.79
N LYS A 64 32.64 -12.81 -11.70
CA LYS A 64 31.55 -11.88 -11.93
C LYS A 64 30.58 -11.84 -10.72
N VAL A 65 30.38 -12.97 -10.06
CA VAL A 65 29.56 -13.05 -8.82
C VAL A 65 30.17 -12.20 -7.72
N ALA A 66 31.50 -12.30 -7.52
CA ALA A 66 32.20 -11.49 -6.52
C ALA A 66 32.07 -9.98 -6.79
N VAL A 67 32.29 -9.57 -8.06
CA VAL A 67 32.11 -8.17 -8.46
C VAL A 67 30.66 -7.70 -8.22
N TRP A 68 29.67 -8.53 -8.55
CA TRP A 68 28.26 -8.21 -8.31
C TRP A 68 27.95 -8.00 -6.82
N PHE A 69 28.48 -8.83 -5.93
CA PHE A 69 28.30 -8.67 -4.49
C PHE A 69 28.94 -7.39 -3.96
N VAL A 70 30.09 -6.99 -4.49
CA VAL A 70 30.71 -5.69 -4.15
C VAL A 70 29.82 -4.53 -4.60
N ILE A 71 29.25 -4.59 -5.80
CA ILE A 71 28.32 -3.58 -6.32
C ILE A 71 27.09 -3.51 -5.42
N LEU A 72 26.48 -4.64 -5.05
CA LEU A 72 25.32 -4.69 -4.16
C LEU A 72 25.62 -4.10 -2.77
N ALA A 73 26.80 -4.39 -2.21
CA ALA A 73 27.23 -3.81 -0.94
C ALA A 73 27.37 -2.28 -1.04
N LEU A 74 27.93 -1.78 -2.14
CA LEU A 74 28.08 -0.34 -2.40
C LEU A 74 26.69 0.33 -2.55
N ILE A 75 25.78 -0.26 -3.31
CA ILE A 75 24.41 0.23 -3.48
C ILE A 75 23.71 0.28 -2.11
N GLY A 76 23.80 -0.80 -1.32
CA GLY A 76 23.21 -0.85 0.02
C GLY A 76 23.78 0.23 0.96
N PHE A 77 25.07 0.51 0.87
CA PHE A 77 25.70 1.61 1.61
C PHE A 77 25.15 2.98 1.18
N LEU A 78 25.05 3.24 -0.13
CA LEU A 78 24.49 4.49 -0.66
C LEU A 78 23.03 4.68 -0.25
N VAL A 79 22.21 3.63 -0.34
CA VAL A 79 20.81 3.67 0.12
C VAL A 79 20.72 3.97 1.62
N SER A 80 21.62 3.41 2.42
CA SER A 80 21.68 3.69 3.84
C SER A 80 22.00 5.16 4.14
N MET A 81 22.86 5.80 3.33
CA MET A 81 23.15 7.23 3.44
C MET A 81 21.95 8.08 3.04
N LEU A 82 21.25 7.71 1.97
CA LEU A 82 20.00 8.38 1.57
C LEU A 82 18.93 8.32 2.66
N VAL A 83 18.70 7.14 3.25
CA VAL A 83 17.73 6.97 4.34
C VAL A 83 18.18 7.73 5.61
N LYS A 84 19.48 7.83 5.88
CA LYS A 84 19.99 8.66 6.98
C LYS A 84 19.75 10.15 6.75
N TRP A 85 19.85 10.61 5.50
CA TRP A 85 19.60 12.02 5.14
C TRP A 85 18.14 12.44 5.32
N GLU A 86 17.17 11.55 4.97
CA GLU A 86 15.74 11.74 5.22
C GLU A 86 15.12 10.41 5.69
N VAL A 87 15.00 10.27 7.01
CA VAL A 87 14.53 9.03 7.65
C VAL A 87 13.11 8.66 7.23
N GLN A 88 12.26 9.66 7.01
CA GLN A 88 10.88 9.44 6.59
C GLN A 88 10.75 8.95 5.14
N GLY A 89 11.84 8.96 4.37
CA GLY A 89 11.94 8.32 3.05
C GLY A 89 12.20 6.81 3.11
N GLY A 90 12.54 6.23 4.26
CA GLY A 90 12.72 4.79 4.44
C GLY A 90 11.41 4.00 4.50
N GLY A 91 11.48 2.65 4.43
CA GLY A 91 10.35 1.74 4.58
C GLY A 91 9.24 1.90 3.54
N SER A 92 8.00 1.54 3.93
CA SER A 92 6.85 1.52 3.04
C SER A 92 6.44 2.91 2.51
N GLY A 93 6.21 3.87 3.38
CA GLY A 93 5.67 5.18 3.04
C GLY A 93 4.23 5.41 3.49
N ILE A 94 3.40 4.38 3.57
CA ILE A 94 2.00 4.50 4.00
C ILE A 94 1.89 4.97 5.46
N PRO A 95 2.60 4.37 6.44
CA PRO A 95 2.56 4.84 7.81
C PRO A 95 3.07 6.27 7.97
N GLN A 96 4.02 6.69 7.12
CA GLN A 96 4.54 8.05 7.11
C GLN A 96 3.48 9.05 6.63
N VAL A 97 2.72 8.71 5.59
CA VAL A 97 1.58 9.55 5.15
C VAL A 97 0.53 9.65 6.26
N ASN A 98 0.18 8.53 6.91
CA ASN A 98 -0.74 8.53 8.05
C ASN A 98 -0.22 9.43 9.19
N GLY A 99 1.08 9.35 9.49
CA GLY A 99 1.71 10.18 10.52
C GLY A 99 1.70 11.67 10.18
N GLU A 100 1.84 12.03 8.91
CA GLU A 100 1.80 13.42 8.46
C GLU A 100 0.37 13.97 8.47
N VAL A 101 -0.59 13.21 7.95
CA VAL A 101 -2.01 13.60 7.94
C VAL A 101 -2.55 13.77 9.37
N LYS A 102 -2.13 12.91 10.29
CA LYS A 102 -2.46 13.00 11.72
C LYS A 102 -1.58 14.01 12.50
N GLY A 103 -0.64 14.70 11.83
CA GLY A 103 0.17 15.77 12.40
C GLY A 103 1.34 15.35 13.31
N TYR A 104 1.67 14.06 13.36
CA TYR A 104 2.80 13.57 14.18
C TYR A 104 4.16 13.82 13.55
N ILE A 105 4.24 13.89 12.22
CA ILE A 105 5.47 14.13 11.48
C ILE A 105 5.24 15.20 10.39
N ASN A 106 6.31 15.91 10.01
CA ASN A 106 6.28 16.92 8.95
C ASN A 106 7.58 16.83 8.13
N PRO A 107 7.72 15.79 7.27
CA PRO A 107 8.91 15.58 6.48
C PRO A 107 9.07 16.61 5.36
N SER A 108 10.31 16.76 4.89
CA SER A 108 10.61 17.59 3.72
C SER A 108 10.15 16.89 2.44
N TRP A 109 9.10 17.41 1.76
CA TRP A 109 8.49 16.78 0.60
C TRP A 109 9.49 16.42 -0.51
N TRP A 110 10.41 17.32 -0.86
CA TRP A 110 11.38 17.09 -1.93
C TRP A 110 12.47 16.08 -1.55
N ARG A 111 12.93 16.05 -0.28
CA ARG A 111 13.91 15.05 0.20
C ARG A 111 13.31 13.67 0.17
N VAL A 112 12.08 13.51 0.66
CA VAL A 112 11.37 12.22 0.62
C VAL A 112 11.22 11.75 -0.81
N ILE A 113 10.84 12.62 -1.75
CA ILE A 113 10.74 12.27 -3.17
C ILE A 113 12.07 11.72 -3.69
N LEU A 114 13.18 12.39 -3.43
CA LEU A 114 14.50 11.93 -3.89
C LEU A 114 14.91 10.59 -3.27
N VAL A 115 14.72 10.44 -1.94
CA VAL A 115 15.05 9.17 -1.27
C VAL A 115 14.18 8.02 -1.78
N LYS A 116 12.89 8.25 -2.02
CA LYS A 116 11.99 7.21 -2.57
C LYS A 116 12.33 6.87 -4.03
N LEU A 117 12.55 7.85 -4.87
CA LEU A 117 12.89 7.60 -6.28
C LEU A 117 14.20 6.83 -6.40
N PHE A 118 15.27 7.34 -5.82
CA PHE A 118 16.60 6.72 -5.98
C PHE A 118 16.78 5.50 -5.08
N GLY A 119 16.42 5.61 -3.80
CA GLY A 119 16.53 4.50 -2.85
C GLY A 119 15.61 3.34 -3.18
N GLY A 120 14.36 3.62 -3.58
CA GLY A 120 13.40 2.59 -3.99
C GLY A 120 13.83 1.88 -5.28
N THR A 121 14.28 2.64 -6.28
CA THR A 121 14.82 2.07 -7.53
C THR A 121 16.06 1.21 -7.26
N ALA A 122 16.99 1.68 -6.42
CA ALA A 122 18.17 0.93 -6.02
C ALA A 122 17.83 -0.36 -5.26
N SER A 123 16.80 -0.32 -4.39
CA SER A 123 16.32 -1.49 -3.66
C SER A 123 15.78 -2.57 -4.61
N VAL A 124 14.95 -2.18 -5.59
CA VAL A 124 14.40 -3.09 -6.61
C VAL A 124 15.51 -3.58 -7.56
N PHE A 125 16.40 -2.69 -8.03
CA PHE A 125 17.55 -3.06 -8.85
C PHE A 125 18.46 -4.09 -8.18
N SER A 126 18.53 -4.07 -6.86
CA SER A 126 19.29 -5.06 -6.08
C SER A 126 18.51 -6.33 -5.77
N GLY A 127 17.26 -6.44 -6.22
CA GLY A 127 16.42 -7.63 -6.06
C GLY A 127 15.73 -7.79 -4.72
N LEU A 128 15.68 -6.75 -3.87
CA LEU A 128 14.96 -6.84 -2.61
C LEU A 128 13.47 -7.15 -2.84
N SER A 129 12.91 -8.05 -2.03
CA SER A 129 11.49 -8.44 -2.09
C SER A 129 10.59 -7.32 -1.56
N LEU A 130 10.50 -6.23 -2.31
CA LEU A 130 9.76 -5.02 -2.00
C LEU A 130 8.93 -4.58 -3.20
N GLY A 131 7.73 -4.06 -2.93
CA GLY A 131 6.81 -3.54 -3.93
C GLY A 131 6.97 -2.04 -4.16
N ARG A 132 6.33 -1.57 -5.22
CA ARG A 132 6.34 -0.17 -5.67
C ARG A 132 5.25 0.70 -5.05
N GLU A 133 4.20 0.10 -4.51
CA GLU A 133 2.93 0.77 -4.21
C GLU A 133 3.04 1.68 -2.99
N GLY A 134 3.62 1.18 -1.89
CA GLY A 134 3.87 2.00 -0.70
C GLY A 134 4.68 3.26 -1.00
N PRO A 135 5.82 3.15 -1.69
CA PRO A 135 6.54 4.31 -2.19
C PRO A 135 5.72 5.23 -3.10
N SER A 136 4.88 4.69 -4.00
CA SER A 136 4.02 5.51 -4.88
C SER A 136 2.97 6.29 -4.10
N VAL A 137 2.39 5.70 -3.04
CA VAL A 137 1.50 6.39 -2.10
C VAL A 137 2.22 7.58 -1.47
N GLN A 138 3.42 7.39 -0.94
CA GLN A 138 4.17 8.48 -0.32
C GLN A 138 4.65 9.52 -1.35
N LEU A 139 5.12 9.10 -2.52
CA LEU A 139 5.51 9.98 -3.60
C LEU A 139 4.35 10.88 -4.05
N GLY A 140 3.17 10.29 -4.23
CA GLY A 140 1.95 11.04 -4.57
C GLY A 140 1.57 12.05 -3.50
N GLY A 141 1.57 11.66 -2.22
CA GLY A 141 1.32 12.55 -1.10
C GLY A 141 2.34 13.70 -1.00
N MET A 142 3.64 13.40 -1.21
CA MET A 142 4.69 14.43 -1.19
C MET A 142 4.63 15.37 -2.40
N ALA A 143 4.28 14.88 -3.59
CA ALA A 143 4.04 15.71 -4.75
C ALA A 143 2.86 16.67 -4.50
N ALA A 144 1.76 16.18 -3.93
CA ALA A 144 0.62 16.98 -3.52
C ALA A 144 0.99 18.03 -2.46
N LYS A 145 1.83 17.69 -1.48
CA LYS A 145 2.37 18.65 -0.51
C LYS A 145 3.19 19.73 -1.20
N GLY A 146 4.01 19.38 -2.19
CA GLY A 146 4.72 20.35 -3.02
C GLY A 146 3.76 21.32 -3.68
N VAL A 147 2.71 20.82 -4.37
CA VAL A 147 1.66 21.67 -4.99
C VAL A 147 0.98 22.56 -3.95
N ALA A 148 0.60 22.03 -2.78
CA ALA A 148 -0.03 22.80 -1.72
C ALA A 148 0.86 23.97 -1.25
N ARG A 149 2.16 23.74 -1.08
CA ARG A 149 3.13 24.77 -0.70
C ARG A 149 3.32 25.83 -1.78
N PHE A 150 3.41 25.44 -3.04
CA PHE A 150 3.52 26.39 -4.17
C PHE A 150 2.26 27.24 -4.32
N THR A 151 1.08 26.65 -4.10
CA THR A 151 -0.21 27.34 -4.21
C THR A 151 -0.64 28.04 -2.92
N LYS A 152 0.20 28.00 -1.87
CA LYS A 152 -0.07 28.60 -0.54
C LYS A 152 -1.44 28.17 0.02
N ALA A 153 -1.76 26.89 -0.11
CA ALA A 153 -2.98 26.33 0.47
C ALA A 153 -2.93 26.41 2.01
N ASP A 154 -4.10 26.58 2.64
CA ASP A 154 -4.23 26.50 4.09
C ASP A 154 -3.91 25.08 4.59
N LYS A 155 -3.61 24.93 5.88
CA LYS A 155 -3.17 23.67 6.46
C LYS A 155 -4.18 22.54 6.27
N THR A 156 -5.46 22.82 6.44
CA THR A 156 -6.53 21.82 6.26
C THR A 156 -6.57 21.32 4.81
N THR A 157 -6.47 22.25 3.85
CA THR A 157 -6.42 21.91 2.41
C THR A 157 -5.11 21.17 2.08
N GLU A 158 -3.96 21.56 2.64
CA GLU A 158 -2.69 20.85 2.47
C GLU A 158 -2.81 19.38 2.89
N LEU A 159 -3.39 19.09 4.06
CA LEU A 159 -3.57 17.71 4.53
C LEU A 159 -4.52 16.89 3.66
N ARG A 160 -5.62 17.50 3.19
CA ARG A 160 -6.52 16.86 2.21
C ARG A 160 -5.81 16.58 0.89
N MET A 161 -5.00 17.53 0.40
CA MET A 161 -4.20 17.36 -0.82
C MET A 161 -3.19 16.21 -0.66
N ILE A 162 -2.48 16.12 0.47
CA ILE A 162 -1.54 15.03 0.77
C ILE A 162 -2.26 13.68 0.72
N SER A 163 -3.40 13.57 1.38
CA SER A 163 -4.20 12.33 1.41
C SER A 163 -4.68 11.92 0.01
N CYS A 164 -5.27 12.87 -0.73
CA CYS A 164 -5.74 12.62 -2.10
C CYS A 164 -4.59 12.32 -3.05
N GLY A 165 -3.41 12.96 -2.86
CA GLY A 165 -2.19 12.66 -3.59
C GLY A 165 -1.66 11.25 -3.31
N ALA A 166 -1.77 10.79 -2.07
CA ALA A 166 -1.42 9.42 -1.70
C ALA A 166 -2.30 8.39 -2.43
N GLY A 167 -3.63 8.62 -2.46
CA GLY A 167 -4.55 7.80 -3.25
C GLY A 167 -4.29 7.87 -4.75
N ALA A 168 -3.97 9.06 -5.28
CA ALA A 168 -3.60 9.26 -6.68
C ALA A 168 -2.31 8.52 -7.05
N GLY A 169 -1.31 8.51 -6.16
CA GLY A 169 -0.09 7.74 -6.33
C GLY A 169 -0.34 6.22 -6.38
N MET A 170 -1.24 5.72 -5.52
CA MET A 170 -1.69 4.33 -5.55
C MET A 170 -2.44 4.02 -6.85
N ALA A 171 -3.37 4.90 -7.25
CA ALA A 171 -4.15 4.75 -8.47
C ALA A 171 -3.25 4.62 -9.71
N ALA A 172 -2.25 5.48 -9.87
CA ALA A 172 -1.30 5.43 -10.98
C ALA A 172 -0.37 4.20 -10.94
N ALA A 173 -0.04 3.69 -9.74
CA ALA A 173 0.81 2.51 -9.60
C ALA A 173 0.11 1.21 -10.00
N PHE A 174 -1.21 1.13 -9.77
CA PHE A 174 -2.02 -0.07 -9.98
C PHE A 174 -3.00 0.00 -11.16
N ASN A 175 -3.14 1.14 -11.84
CA ASN A 175 -4.22 1.42 -12.77
C ASN A 175 -5.62 1.25 -12.13
N ALA A 176 -5.75 1.65 -10.85
CA ALA A 176 -6.89 1.39 -9.97
C ALA A 176 -7.39 2.68 -9.28
N PRO A 177 -8.11 3.56 -10.00
CA PRO A 177 -8.50 4.87 -9.47
C PRO A 177 -9.53 4.81 -8.35
N LEU A 178 -10.47 3.89 -8.37
CA LEU A 178 -11.46 3.74 -7.30
C LEU A 178 -10.80 3.17 -6.04
N ALA A 179 -9.91 2.19 -6.18
CA ALA A 179 -9.15 1.65 -5.06
C ALA A 179 -8.27 2.70 -4.39
N GLY A 180 -7.60 3.56 -5.18
CA GLY A 180 -6.82 4.69 -4.65
C GLY A 180 -7.69 5.66 -3.83
N THR A 181 -8.91 5.93 -4.29
CA THR A 181 -9.87 6.79 -3.57
C THR A 181 -10.36 6.11 -2.28
N MET A 182 -10.74 4.82 -2.34
CA MET A 182 -11.20 4.06 -1.18
C MET A 182 -10.09 3.93 -0.13
N PHE A 183 -8.85 3.74 -0.55
CA PHE A 183 -7.69 3.70 0.33
C PHE A 183 -7.55 4.98 1.16
N VAL A 184 -7.78 6.16 0.57
CA VAL A 184 -7.76 7.43 1.30
C VAL A 184 -8.82 7.47 2.39
N LEU A 185 -10.04 7.02 2.09
CA LEU A 185 -11.16 7.08 3.02
C LEU A 185 -11.07 6.02 4.11
N GLU A 186 -10.73 4.79 3.75
CA GLU A 186 -10.77 3.63 4.64
C GLU A 186 -9.47 3.47 5.45
N GLU A 187 -8.29 3.70 4.84
CA GLU A 187 -7.00 3.45 5.48
C GLU A 187 -6.35 4.71 6.07
N ILE A 188 -6.46 5.87 5.38
CA ILE A 188 -5.79 7.09 5.86
C ILE A 188 -6.66 7.85 6.86
N HIS A 189 -7.93 8.11 6.50
CA HIS A 189 -8.84 8.92 7.31
C HIS A 189 -9.76 8.12 8.22
N HIS A 190 -10.05 6.86 7.91
CA HIS A 190 -11.06 6.01 8.59
C HIS A 190 -12.46 6.65 8.64
N THR A 191 -12.75 7.60 7.75
CA THR A 191 -14.00 8.34 7.65
C THR A 191 -14.40 8.59 6.20
N PHE A 192 -15.70 8.59 5.92
CA PHE A 192 -16.26 8.85 4.59
C PHE A 192 -16.74 10.29 4.47
N ASP A 193 -15.81 11.24 4.30
CA ASP A 193 -16.15 12.64 4.04
C ASP A 193 -16.41 12.87 2.54
N LYS A 194 -17.53 13.56 2.22
CA LYS A 194 -17.96 13.85 0.85
C LYS A 194 -16.92 14.70 0.09
N SER A 195 -16.35 15.69 0.75
CA SER A 195 -15.37 16.59 0.14
C SER A 195 -14.10 15.85 -0.23
N LEU A 196 -13.62 14.99 0.68
CA LEU A 196 -12.46 14.15 0.49
C LEU A 196 -12.71 13.08 -0.59
N LEU A 197 -13.91 12.48 -0.63
CA LEU A 197 -14.32 11.54 -1.68
C LEU A 197 -14.26 12.20 -3.06
N CYS A 198 -14.90 13.37 -3.23
CA CYS A 198 -14.92 14.07 -4.53
C CYS A 198 -13.51 14.45 -4.99
N MET A 199 -12.69 15.02 -4.11
CA MET A 199 -11.32 15.40 -4.42
C MET A 199 -10.46 14.15 -4.71
N GLY A 200 -10.62 13.08 -3.94
CA GLY A 200 -9.93 11.79 -4.11
C GLY A 200 -10.24 11.12 -5.44
N ILE A 201 -11.52 11.10 -5.86
CA ILE A 201 -11.94 10.57 -7.16
C ILE A 201 -11.27 11.35 -8.29
N VAL A 202 -11.34 12.67 -8.28
CA VAL A 202 -10.75 13.51 -9.33
C VAL A 202 -9.23 13.31 -9.40
N SER A 203 -8.54 13.33 -8.26
CA SER A 203 -7.09 13.15 -8.24
C SER A 203 -6.66 11.76 -8.68
N SER A 204 -7.36 10.71 -8.24
CA SER A 204 -7.05 9.32 -8.60
C SER A 204 -7.32 9.02 -10.07
N ILE A 205 -8.47 9.48 -10.62
CA ILE A 205 -8.78 9.31 -12.05
C ILE A 205 -7.77 10.08 -12.92
N THR A 206 -7.42 11.31 -12.53
CA THR A 206 -6.43 12.10 -13.27
C THR A 206 -5.07 11.43 -13.29
N ALA A 207 -4.61 10.91 -12.16
CA ALA A 207 -3.32 10.23 -12.05
C ALA A 207 -3.30 8.89 -12.81
N ASP A 208 -4.39 8.13 -12.76
CA ASP A 208 -4.57 6.90 -13.53
C ASP A 208 -4.60 7.16 -15.04
N TYR A 209 -5.32 8.21 -15.47
CA TYR A 209 -5.34 8.63 -16.86
C TYR A 209 -3.92 8.93 -17.38
N ILE A 210 -3.14 9.69 -16.62
CA ILE A 210 -1.74 9.98 -16.96
C ILE A 210 -0.93 8.68 -17.02
N SER A 211 -1.08 7.79 -16.04
CA SER A 211 -0.38 6.50 -16.04
C SER A 211 -0.71 5.67 -17.27
N LYS A 212 -1.99 5.60 -17.66
CA LYS A 212 -2.47 4.87 -18.85
C LYS A 212 -1.97 5.43 -20.16
N LEU A 213 -1.69 6.74 -20.25
CA LEU A 213 -1.06 7.33 -21.44
C LEU A 213 0.33 6.76 -21.73
N PHE A 214 1.08 6.38 -20.69
CA PHE A 214 2.46 5.88 -20.82
C PHE A 214 2.55 4.34 -20.81
N PHE A 215 1.70 3.66 -20.06
CA PHE A 215 1.78 2.21 -19.84
C PHE A 215 0.64 1.41 -20.49
N GLY A 216 -0.31 2.10 -21.15
CA GLY A 216 -1.47 1.46 -21.78
C GLY A 216 -2.61 1.19 -20.81
N GLN A 217 -3.69 0.60 -21.34
CA GLN A 217 -4.96 0.40 -20.63
C GLN A 217 -5.14 -1.04 -20.11
N ASN A 218 -4.12 -1.89 -20.25
CA ASN A 218 -4.22 -3.28 -19.82
C ASN A 218 -4.36 -3.39 -18.30
N THR A 219 -5.13 -4.38 -17.85
CA THR A 219 -5.20 -4.77 -16.45
C THR A 219 -3.85 -5.28 -15.98
N VAL A 220 -3.58 -5.15 -14.68
CA VAL A 220 -2.32 -5.61 -14.10
C VAL A 220 -2.29 -7.13 -14.05
N PHE A 221 -3.42 -7.76 -13.69
CA PHE A 221 -3.58 -9.20 -13.64
C PHE A 221 -4.56 -9.64 -14.72
N ASN A 222 -4.11 -10.54 -15.60
CA ASN A 222 -4.93 -11.04 -16.70
C ASN A 222 -5.33 -12.50 -16.42
N TYR A 223 -6.30 -12.68 -15.52
CA TYR A 223 -6.88 -13.99 -15.19
C TYR A 223 -8.19 -14.20 -15.93
N ASP A 224 -8.35 -15.38 -16.53
CA ASP A 224 -9.60 -15.81 -17.19
C ASP A 224 -10.59 -16.36 -16.16
N THR A 225 -11.19 -15.44 -15.41
CA THR A 225 -12.09 -15.80 -14.32
C THR A 225 -13.49 -16.19 -14.82
N VAL A 226 -14.09 -17.20 -14.19
CA VAL A 226 -15.44 -17.69 -14.46
C VAL A 226 -16.39 -17.34 -13.31
N ASN A 227 -17.69 -17.28 -13.57
CA ASN A 227 -18.66 -17.05 -12.49
C ASN A 227 -18.59 -18.15 -11.43
N PHE A 228 -18.32 -17.79 -10.17
CA PHE A 228 -18.28 -18.73 -9.05
C PHE A 228 -19.70 -19.18 -8.68
N PRO A 229 -20.06 -20.49 -8.79
CA PRO A 229 -21.41 -20.96 -8.53
C PRO A 229 -21.81 -20.79 -7.05
N LEU A 230 -23.02 -20.26 -6.80
CA LEU A 230 -23.52 -19.99 -5.45
C LEU A 230 -23.52 -21.22 -4.52
N LYS A 231 -23.74 -22.42 -5.09
CA LYS A 231 -23.73 -23.70 -4.31
C LYS A 231 -22.39 -23.97 -3.61
N TYR A 232 -21.28 -23.35 -4.05
CA TYR A 232 -19.94 -23.54 -3.47
C TYR A 232 -19.49 -22.38 -2.57
N TYR A 233 -20.35 -21.41 -2.25
CA TYR A 233 -20.01 -20.29 -1.38
C TYR A 233 -19.57 -20.70 0.04
N TRP A 234 -19.96 -21.89 0.50
CA TRP A 234 -19.46 -22.44 1.75
C TRP A 234 -17.92 -22.62 1.76
N LEU A 235 -17.31 -22.92 0.60
CA LEU A 235 -15.84 -22.97 0.46
C LEU A 235 -15.22 -21.58 0.64
N LEU A 236 -15.88 -20.53 0.14
CA LEU A 236 -15.43 -19.15 0.31
C LEU A 236 -15.44 -18.74 1.79
N ILE A 237 -16.40 -19.23 2.56
CA ILE A 237 -16.46 -19.01 4.02
C ILE A 237 -15.22 -19.64 4.68
N ILE A 238 -14.92 -20.89 4.37
CA ILE A 238 -13.74 -21.60 4.90
C ILE A 238 -12.46 -20.88 4.48
N MET A 239 -12.36 -20.48 3.21
CA MET A 239 -11.23 -19.72 2.69
C MET A 239 -11.04 -18.39 3.39
N GLY A 240 -12.14 -17.66 3.69
CA GLY A 240 -12.10 -16.42 4.45
C GLY A 240 -11.52 -16.60 5.85
N PHE A 241 -11.95 -17.63 6.57
CA PHE A 241 -11.36 -17.98 7.88
C PHE A 241 -9.87 -18.33 7.76
N PHE A 242 -9.49 -19.14 6.79
CA PHE A 242 -8.10 -19.51 6.54
C PHE A 242 -7.24 -18.29 6.28
N LEU A 243 -7.65 -17.40 5.37
CA LEU A 243 -6.92 -16.18 5.04
C LEU A 243 -6.89 -15.18 6.21
N GLY A 244 -7.94 -15.14 7.03
CA GLY A 244 -7.97 -14.34 8.25
C GLY A 244 -6.89 -14.76 9.26
N LEU A 245 -6.74 -16.07 9.48
CA LEU A 245 -5.68 -16.64 10.32
C LEU A 245 -4.28 -16.36 9.74
N CYS A 246 -4.11 -16.58 8.43
CA CYS A 246 -2.85 -16.31 7.75
C CYS A 246 -2.45 -14.83 7.82
N GLY A 247 -3.42 -13.90 7.70
CA GLY A 247 -3.16 -12.47 7.82
C GLY A 247 -2.73 -12.07 9.24
N CYS A 248 -3.33 -12.65 10.27
CA CYS A 248 -2.88 -12.46 11.65
C CYS A 248 -1.44 -12.96 11.85
N ALA A 249 -1.14 -14.14 11.34
CA ALA A 249 0.20 -14.70 11.39
C ALA A 249 1.22 -13.81 10.65
N TYR A 250 0.84 -13.28 9.49
CA TYR A 250 1.65 -12.32 8.74
C TYR A 250 2.00 -11.08 9.58
N ASN A 251 1.00 -10.43 10.18
CA ASN A 251 1.21 -9.21 10.97
C ASN A 251 2.15 -9.46 12.15
N VAL A 252 1.94 -10.57 12.88
CA VAL A 252 2.79 -10.95 14.02
C VAL A 252 4.22 -11.25 13.55
N CYS A 253 4.40 -12.02 12.48
CA CYS A 253 5.73 -12.37 11.97
C CYS A 253 6.48 -11.15 11.44
N MET A 254 5.81 -10.27 10.69
CA MET A 254 6.42 -9.03 10.18
C MET A 254 6.83 -8.08 11.32
N GLY A 255 6.00 -7.98 12.36
CA GLY A 255 6.32 -7.21 13.56
C GLY A 255 7.54 -7.75 14.28
N LYS A 256 7.57 -9.07 14.52
CA LYS A 256 8.72 -9.74 15.16
C LYS A 256 10.01 -9.62 14.34
N ALA A 257 9.91 -9.72 13.00
CA ALA A 257 11.07 -9.56 12.11
C ALA A 257 11.70 -8.15 12.26
N GLN A 258 10.86 -7.11 12.32
CA GLN A 258 11.34 -5.75 12.55
C GLN A 258 11.96 -5.57 13.94
N ASP A 259 11.36 -6.16 14.99
CA ASP A 259 11.88 -6.08 16.34
C ASP A 259 13.22 -6.81 16.46
N LEU A 260 13.35 -7.98 15.80
CA LEU A 260 14.61 -8.71 15.73
C LEU A 260 15.68 -7.90 15.02
N TYR A 261 15.36 -7.27 13.89
CA TYR A 261 16.30 -6.42 13.16
C TYR A 261 16.76 -5.21 13.99
N LYS A 262 15.86 -4.59 14.77
CA LYS A 262 16.20 -3.50 15.70
C LYS A 262 17.13 -3.93 16.83
N LYS A 263 17.00 -5.17 17.33
CA LYS A 263 17.86 -5.72 18.40
C LYS A 263 19.31 -5.92 17.97
N ILE A 264 19.59 -6.05 16.66
CA ILE A 264 20.95 -6.18 16.14
C ILE A 264 21.65 -4.83 16.32
N LYS A 265 22.65 -4.77 17.22
CA LYS A 265 23.41 -3.56 17.60
C LYS A 265 24.51 -3.19 16.59
N ILE A 266 24.26 -3.36 15.28
CA ILE A 266 25.18 -2.95 14.22
C ILE A 266 24.62 -1.68 13.55
N PRO A 267 25.47 -0.70 13.19
CA PRO A 267 25.02 0.50 12.48
C PRO A 267 24.30 0.20 11.16
N ASN A 268 23.29 0.99 10.79
CA ASN A 268 22.50 0.76 9.59
C ASN A 268 23.33 0.80 8.29
N TYR A 269 24.40 1.58 8.26
CA TYR A 269 25.31 1.63 7.09
C TYR A 269 26.11 0.34 6.87
N ILE A 270 26.09 -0.60 7.83
CA ILE A 270 26.64 -1.96 7.69
C ILE A 270 25.52 -2.98 7.48
N LYS A 271 24.41 -2.85 8.25
CA LYS A 271 23.29 -3.80 8.18
C LYS A 271 22.63 -3.82 6.80
N LEU A 272 22.40 -2.65 6.21
CA LEU A 272 21.70 -2.56 4.94
C LEU A 272 22.50 -3.18 3.78
N PRO A 273 23.82 -2.91 3.61
CA PRO A 273 24.65 -3.64 2.65
C PRO A 273 24.59 -5.17 2.76
N ILE A 274 24.54 -5.72 3.98
CA ILE A 274 24.41 -7.16 4.19
C ILE A 274 23.13 -7.70 3.57
N ILE A 275 22.01 -7.01 3.76
CA ILE A 275 20.70 -7.42 3.18
C ILE A 275 20.75 -7.32 1.64
N PHE A 276 21.42 -6.31 1.08
CA PHE A 276 21.59 -6.17 -0.37
C PHE A 276 22.45 -7.31 -0.95
N VAL A 277 23.53 -7.69 -0.31
CA VAL A 277 24.34 -8.85 -0.70
C VAL A 277 23.54 -10.15 -0.55
N PHE A 278 22.78 -10.30 0.54
CA PHE A 278 21.89 -11.44 0.74
C PHE A 278 20.84 -11.57 -0.36
N SER A 279 20.26 -10.45 -0.83
CA SER A 279 19.35 -10.49 -1.98
C SER A 279 20.04 -10.98 -3.26
N GLY A 280 21.32 -10.66 -3.45
CA GLY A 280 22.12 -11.19 -4.55
C GLY A 280 22.29 -12.71 -4.48
N VAL A 281 22.51 -13.28 -3.29
CA VAL A 281 22.56 -14.73 -3.09
C VAL A 281 21.22 -15.36 -3.43
N VAL A 282 20.12 -14.80 -2.93
CA VAL A 282 18.76 -15.26 -3.23
C VAL A 282 18.49 -15.20 -4.74
N GLY A 283 18.94 -14.13 -5.42
CA GLY A 283 18.78 -13.95 -6.86
C GLY A 283 19.48 -15.02 -7.71
N LEU A 284 20.62 -15.53 -7.24
CA LEU A 284 21.33 -16.62 -7.91
C LEU A 284 20.64 -17.99 -7.73
N VAL A 285 19.98 -18.20 -6.60
CA VAL A 285 19.32 -19.48 -6.23
C VAL A 285 17.87 -19.51 -6.71
N MET A 286 17.10 -18.47 -6.44
CA MET A 286 15.65 -18.40 -6.68
C MET A 286 15.25 -17.01 -7.23
N PRO A 287 15.60 -16.69 -8.49
CA PRO A 287 15.31 -15.38 -9.06
C PRO A 287 13.82 -15.04 -9.11
N GLN A 288 12.93 -16.03 -9.07
CA GLN A 288 11.48 -15.87 -9.15
C GLN A 288 10.90 -15.06 -7.97
N ILE A 289 11.52 -15.14 -6.77
CA ILE A 289 11.01 -14.49 -5.55
C ILE A 289 11.50 -13.05 -5.36
N LEU A 290 12.35 -12.55 -6.27
CA LEU A 290 12.90 -11.19 -6.20
C LEU A 290 11.81 -10.12 -6.45
N CYS A 291 12.16 -8.88 -6.11
CA CYS A 291 11.35 -7.69 -6.35
C CYS A 291 9.90 -7.81 -5.82
N GLY A 292 8.94 -7.22 -6.50
CA GLY A 292 7.51 -7.31 -6.12
C GLY A 292 6.92 -8.71 -6.21
N GLY A 293 7.45 -9.59 -7.09
CA GLY A 293 6.93 -10.92 -7.33
C GLY A 293 6.21 -11.08 -8.68
N HIS A 294 6.48 -10.23 -9.66
CA HIS A 294 5.92 -10.33 -10.99
C HIS A 294 6.25 -11.68 -11.67
N SER A 295 7.46 -12.21 -11.48
CA SER A 295 7.83 -13.54 -11.98
C SER A 295 6.98 -14.65 -11.35
N MET A 296 6.58 -14.51 -10.08
CA MET A 296 5.69 -15.45 -9.40
C MET A 296 4.26 -15.39 -9.96
N GLU A 297 3.77 -14.22 -10.33
CA GLU A 297 2.50 -14.03 -11.04
C GLU A 297 2.49 -14.77 -12.37
N VAL A 298 3.56 -14.61 -13.18
CA VAL A 298 3.70 -15.30 -14.47
C VAL A 298 3.66 -16.81 -14.31
N ILE A 299 4.22 -17.36 -13.24
CA ILE A 299 4.18 -18.80 -12.93
C ILE A 299 2.72 -19.25 -12.71
N LEU A 300 1.93 -18.49 -11.95
CA LEU A 300 0.51 -18.82 -11.72
C LEU A 300 -0.33 -18.75 -13.01
N LEU A 301 0.00 -17.81 -13.92
CA LEU A 301 -0.74 -17.62 -15.18
C LEU A 301 -0.42 -18.66 -16.27
N LYS A 302 0.84 -19.14 -16.33
CA LYS A 302 1.33 -19.94 -17.48
C LYS A 302 1.61 -21.39 -17.14
N GLU A 303 1.82 -21.71 -15.87
CA GLU A 303 2.21 -23.02 -15.41
C GLU A 303 1.11 -23.59 -14.51
N ASN A 304 0.93 -24.90 -14.52
CA ASN A 304 0.11 -25.60 -13.52
C ASN A 304 1.02 -26.11 -12.42
N PRO A 305 1.42 -25.24 -11.45
CA PRO A 305 2.44 -25.58 -10.47
C PRO A 305 1.93 -26.65 -9.49
N SER A 306 2.81 -27.58 -9.12
CA SER A 306 2.49 -28.58 -8.10
C SER A 306 2.28 -27.92 -6.73
N LEU A 307 1.45 -28.54 -5.89
CA LEU A 307 1.16 -28.03 -4.53
C LEU A 307 2.44 -27.78 -3.73
N THR A 308 3.42 -28.69 -3.82
CA THR A 308 4.70 -28.54 -3.13
C THR A 308 5.46 -27.30 -3.60
N TYR A 309 5.47 -27.05 -4.91
CA TYR A 309 6.15 -25.88 -5.48
C TYR A 309 5.48 -24.57 -5.06
N LEU A 310 4.14 -24.54 -5.02
CA LEU A 310 3.38 -23.38 -4.49
C LEU A 310 3.75 -23.07 -3.03
N ILE A 311 3.82 -24.10 -2.17
CA ILE A 311 4.17 -23.93 -0.76
C ILE A 311 5.62 -23.44 -0.59
N VAL A 312 6.57 -23.97 -1.36
CA VAL A 312 7.98 -23.55 -1.34
C VAL A 312 8.11 -22.10 -1.75
N LEU A 313 7.48 -21.67 -2.87
CA LEU A 313 7.52 -20.30 -3.33
C LEU A 313 6.84 -19.34 -2.35
N LEU A 314 5.68 -19.71 -1.80
CA LEU A 314 4.98 -18.92 -0.78
C LEU A 314 5.87 -18.68 0.44
N THR A 315 6.43 -19.76 1.00
CA THR A 315 7.23 -19.70 2.24
C THR A 315 8.52 -18.91 2.04
N THR A 316 9.24 -19.18 0.95
CA THR A 316 10.49 -18.47 0.64
C THR A 316 10.26 -16.99 0.34
N LYS A 317 9.20 -16.64 -0.41
CA LYS A 317 8.79 -15.25 -0.68
C LYS A 317 8.44 -14.51 0.60
N PHE A 318 7.67 -15.14 1.48
CA PHE A 318 7.28 -14.56 2.77
C PHE A 318 8.51 -14.29 3.66
N LEU A 319 9.38 -15.29 3.86
CA LEU A 319 10.57 -15.13 4.70
C LEU A 319 11.54 -14.08 4.14
N PHE A 320 11.81 -14.13 2.84
CA PHE A 320 12.67 -13.14 2.19
C PHE A 320 12.06 -11.73 2.23
N GLY A 321 10.76 -11.60 2.00
CA GLY A 321 10.02 -10.35 2.13
C GLY A 321 10.10 -9.76 3.53
N ALA A 322 9.95 -10.59 4.57
CA ALA A 322 10.04 -10.17 5.97
C ALA A 322 11.45 -9.62 6.29
N ILE A 323 12.51 -10.28 5.83
CA ILE A 323 13.90 -9.82 5.99
C ILE A 323 14.12 -8.49 5.26
N CYS A 324 13.71 -8.39 3.99
CA CYS A 324 13.86 -7.17 3.20
C CYS A 324 13.11 -5.99 3.81
N PHE A 325 11.86 -6.19 4.24
CA PHE A 325 11.05 -5.13 4.83
C PHE A 325 11.56 -4.68 6.20
N ALA A 326 12.02 -5.63 7.03
CA ALA A 326 12.60 -5.32 8.34
C ALA A 326 13.84 -4.43 8.24
N SER A 327 14.57 -4.45 7.12
CA SER A 327 15.77 -3.65 6.89
C SER A 327 15.51 -2.13 6.86
N GLY A 328 14.26 -1.71 6.61
CA GLY A 328 13.90 -0.30 6.44
C GLY A 328 14.32 0.31 5.10
N ALA A 329 14.76 -0.51 4.14
CA ALA A 329 15.00 -0.06 2.76
C ALA A 329 13.72 0.55 2.16
N PRO A 330 13.84 1.60 1.32
CA PRO A 330 12.68 2.18 0.65
C PRO A 330 11.99 1.17 -0.25
N GLY A 331 10.72 0.83 0.08
CA GLY A 331 9.93 -0.15 -0.67
C GLY A 331 8.68 -0.57 0.10
N GLY A 332 7.61 -0.93 -0.62
CA GLY A 332 6.33 -1.34 -0.07
C GLY A 332 6.19 -2.85 0.08
N THR A 333 5.12 -3.26 0.74
CA THR A 333 4.76 -4.67 0.91
C THR A 333 3.43 -5.03 0.24
N LEU A 334 2.70 -4.06 -0.32
CA LEU A 334 1.31 -4.24 -0.76
C LEU A 334 1.21 -5.19 -1.96
N TYR A 335 2.01 -5.00 -3.02
CA TYR A 335 2.03 -5.92 -4.15
C TYR A 335 2.56 -7.32 -3.77
N PRO A 336 3.70 -7.44 -3.05
CA PRO A 336 4.10 -8.73 -2.49
C PRO A 336 3.01 -9.42 -1.67
N LEU A 337 2.20 -8.68 -0.93
CA LEU A 337 1.07 -9.17 -0.16
C LEU A 337 -0.03 -9.74 -1.07
N CYS A 338 -0.37 -9.03 -2.16
CA CYS A 338 -1.31 -9.56 -3.15
C CYS A 338 -0.80 -10.88 -3.77
N ILE A 339 0.49 -10.96 -4.09
CA ILE A 339 1.10 -12.20 -4.60
C ILE A 339 1.04 -13.33 -3.58
N LEU A 340 1.34 -13.06 -2.30
CA LEU A 340 1.18 -14.07 -1.22
C LEU A 340 -0.28 -14.53 -1.12
N GLY A 341 -1.25 -13.60 -1.22
CA GLY A 341 -2.67 -13.92 -1.26
C GLY A 341 -3.06 -14.80 -2.45
N ALA A 342 -2.52 -14.49 -3.63
CA ALA A 342 -2.69 -15.29 -4.84
C ALA A 342 -2.20 -16.73 -4.65
N TYR A 343 -1.01 -16.90 -4.06
CA TYR A 343 -0.44 -18.22 -3.77
C TYR A 343 -1.23 -18.98 -2.70
N MET A 344 -1.71 -18.32 -1.66
CA MET A 344 -2.61 -18.94 -0.67
C MET A 344 -3.93 -19.37 -1.30
N GLY A 345 -4.49 -18.54 -2.18
CA GLY A 345 -5.65 -18.88 -2.99
C GLY A 345 -5.40 -20.06 -3.92
N ALA A 346 -4.25 -20.07 -4.61
CA ALA A 346 -3.83 -21.18 -5.46
C ALA A 346 -3.71 -22.52 -4.69
N ILE A 347 -3.10 -22.49 -3.50
CA ILE A 347 -2.99 -23.68 -2.62
C ILE A 347 -4.39 -24.16 -2.21
N PHE A 348 -5.26 -23.26 -1.74
CA PHE A 348 -6.62 -23.59 -1.36
C PHE A 348 -7.42 -24.14 -2.56
N GLY A 349 -7.30 -23.51 -3.73
CA GLY A 349 -7.91 -23.95 -4.97
C GLY A 349 -7.44 -25.34 -5.41
N THR A 350 -6.13 -25.60 -5.34
CA THR A 350 -5.55 -26.93 -5.69
C THR A 350 -6.08 -28.02 -4.76
N VAL A 351 -6.14 -27.76 -3.47
CA VAL A 351 -6.71 -28.71 -2.49
C VAL A 351 -8.20 -28.92 -2.76
N SER A 352 -8.93 -27.85 -3.07
CA SER A 352 -10.37 -27.91 -3.33
C SER A 352 -10.70 -28.71 -4.61
N VAL A 353 -9.97 -28.45 -5.70
CA VAL A 353 -10.14 -29.17 -6.99
C VAL A 353 -9.82 -30.66 -6.81
N ASN A 354 -8.77 -31.00 -6.08
CA ASN A 354 -8.37 -32.38 -5.84
C ASN A 354 -9.33 -33.13 -4.89
N SER A 355 -9.98 -32.43 -3.95
CA SER A 355 -10.87 -33.03 -2.97
C SER A 355 -12.32 -33.16 -3.41
N PHE A 356 -12.76 -32.29 -4.31
CA PHE A 356 -14.15 -32.21 -4.75
C PHE A 356 -14.24 -32.29 -6.27
N SER A 357 -14.65 -33.44 -6.80
CA SER A 357 -14.81 -33.67 -8.27
C SER A 357 -15.79 -32.71 -8.97
N ALA A 358 -16.63 -32.04 -8.19
CA ALA A 358 -17.60 -31.05 -8.70
C ALA A 358 -16.98 -29.64 -8.93
N ILE A 359 -15.75 -29.40 -8.47
CA ILE A 359 -15.01 -28.16 -8.68
C ILE A 359 -14.13 -28.34 -9.91
N THR A 360 -14.37 -27.52 -10.93
CA THR A 360 -13.64 -27.61 -12.19
C THR A 360 -12.28 -26.94 -12.09
N PRO A 361 -11.27 -27.36 -12.86
CA PRO A 361 -9.98 -26.67 -12.94
C PRO A 361 -10.10 -25.20 -13.34
N ALA A 362 -11.10 -24.84 -14.13
CA ALA A 362 -11.37 -23.44 -14.51
C ALA A 362 -11.72 -22.52 -13.30
N MET A 363 -12.18 -23.10 -12.17
CA MET A 363 -12.46 -22.35 -10.95
C MET A 363 -11.20 -22.11 -10.10
N TRP A 364 -10.05 -22.68 -10.47
CA TRP A 364 -8.81 -22.51 -9.73
C TRP A 364 -8.33 -21.06 -9.77
N GLU A 365 -8.41 -20.39 -10.90
CA GLU A 365 -8.02 -18.99 -11.04
C GLU A 365 -8.88 -18.05 -10.18
N GLU A 366 -10.14 -18.40 -9.97
CA GLU A 366 -11.03 -17.67 -9.06
C GLU A 366 -10.49 -17.68 -7.62
N PHE A 367 -10.05 -18.84 -7.11
CA PHE A 367 -9.46 -18.92 -5.79
C PHE A 367 -8.17 -18.09 -5.68
N VAL A 368 -7.37 -18.00 -6.76
CA VAL A 368 -6.18 -17.15 -6.84
C VAL A 368 -6.55 -15.67 -6.64
N VAL A 369 -7.51 -15.18 -7.42
CA VAL A 369 -7.98 -13.79 -7.40
C VAL A 369 -8.62 -13.45 -6.06
N ILE A 370 -9.52 -14.32 -5.57
CA ILE A 370 -10.21 -14.13 -4.28
C ILE A 370 -9.21 -14.13 -3.12
N GLY A 371 -8.15 -14.95 -3.21
CA GLY A 371 -7.08 -15.02 -2.23
C GLY A 371 -6.34 -13.70 -2.04
N MET A 372 -6.12 -12.94 -3.13
CA MET A 372 -5.49 -11.62 -3.05
C MET A 372 -6.29 -10.66 -2.16
N ALA A 373 -7.61 -10.54 -2.40
CA ALA A 373 -8.47 -9.62 -1.66
C ALA A 373 -8.66 -10.05 -0.21
N GLY A 374 -8.84 -11.35 0.05
CA GLY A 374 -9.04 -11.87 1.39
C GLY A 374 -7.80 -11.67 2.28
N LEU A 375 -6.60 -11.95 1.76
CA LEU A 375 -5.37 -11.72 2.51
C LEU A 375 -5.12 -10.22 2.75
N PHE A 376 -5.37 -9.38 1.74
CA PHE A 376 -5.28 -7.93 1.89
C PHE A 376 -6.21 -7.43 3.00
N ALA A 377 -7.48 -7.82 2.97
CA ALA A 377 -8.48 -7.41 3.96
C ALA A 377 -8.12 -7.82 5.39
N SER A 378 -7.50 -8.99 5.59
CA SER A 378 -7.08 -9.45 6.92
C SER A 378 -5.85 -8.76 7.46
N ILE A 379 -4.90 -8.37 6.61
CA ILE A 379 -3.64 -7.74 7.00
C ILE A 379 -3.80 -6.24 7.21
N VAL A 380 -4.39 -5.55 6.22
CA VAL A 380 -4.53 -4.08 6.20
C VAL A 380 -5.73 -3.61 7.02
N ARG A 381 -6.79 -4.42 7.11
CA ARG A 381 -8.08 -4.10 7.72
C ARG A 381 -8.94 -3.12 6.91
N SER A 382 -8.70 -3.03 5.62
CA SER A 382 -9.45 -2.20 4.68
C SER A 382 -10.15 -3.08 3.64
N PRO A 383 -11.26 -3.77 4.01
CA PRO A 383 -11.92 -4.74 3.13
C PRO A 383 -12.49 -4.12 1.86
N ILE A 384 -13.06 -2.90 1.92
CA ILE A 384 -13.62 -2.22 0.75
C ILE A 384 -12.49 -1.91 -0.25
N THR A 385 -11.39 -1.36 0.24
CA THR A 385 -10.21 -1.09 -0.58
C THR A 385 -9.68 -2.39 -1.22
N GLY A 386 -9.60 -3.49 -0.48
CA GLY A 386 -9.15 -4.78 -0.98
C GLY A 386 -10.04 -5.33 -2.10
N ILE A 387 -11.37 -5.28 -1.92
CA ILE A 387 -12.34 -5.72 -2.92
C ILE A 387 -12.19 -4.89 -4.20
N VAL A 388 -12.22 -3.56 -4.07
CA VAL A 388 -12.15 -2.64 -5.21
C VAL A 388 -10.78 -2.74 -5.91
N LEU A 389 -9.70 -2.87 -5.14
CA LEU A 389 -8.35 -3.02 -5.69
C LEU A 389 -8.24 -4.26 -6.57
N VAL A 390 -8.62 -5.43 -6.05
CA VAL A 390 -8.50 -6.67 -6.82
C VAL A 390 -9.45 -6.68 -8.01
N PHE A 391 -10.65 -6.12 -7.85
CA PHE A 391 -11.58 -5.90 -8.95
C PHE A 391 -10.96 -5.04 -10.08
N GLU A 392 -10.36 -3.89 -9.77
CA GLU A 392 -9.72 -3.03 -10.79
C GLU A 392 -8.45 -3.65 -11.37
N LEU A 393 -7.68 -4.40 -10.58
CA LEU A 393 -6.48 -5.10 -11.04
C LEU A 393 -6.79 -6.21 -12.05
N THR A 394 -7.91 -6.89 -11.89
CA THR A 394 -8.34 -8.02 -12.78
C THR A 394 -9.29 -7.57 -13.87
N GLY A 395 -9.99 -6.44 -13.70
CA GLY A 395 -10.95 -5.92 -14.66
C GLY A 395 -12.25 -6.74 -14.79
N ASN A 396 -12.50 -7.72 -13.90
CA ASN A 396 -13.65 -8.61 -14.01
C ASN A 396 -14.72 -8.31 -12.96
N MET A 397 -15.89 -7.82 -13.43
CA MET A 397 -17.04 -7.48 -12.57
C MET A 397 -17.76 -8.68 -11.95
N ASN A 398 -17.64 -9.87 -12.54
CA ASN A 398 -18.40 -11.04 -12.10
C ASN A 398 -17.96 -11.54 -10.71
N ASN A 399 -16.78 -11.13 -10.25
CA ASN A 399 -16.17 -11.62 -9.02
C ASN A 399 -16.38 -10.73 -7.81
N ILE A 400 -17.11 -9.62 -7.91
CA ILE A 400 -17.32 -8.70 -6.79
C ILE A 400 -17.95 -9.41 -5.57
N LEU A 401 -18.94 -10.27 -5.78
CA LEU A 401 -19.62 -10.95 -4.68
C LEU A 401 -18.71 -12.00 -3.98
N PRO A 402 -18.01 -12.91 -4.68
CA PRO A 402 -17.02 -13.79 -4.06
C PRO A 402 -15.92 -13.02 -3.33
N LEU A 403 -15.38 -11.95 -3.94
CA LEU A 403 -14.37 -11.08 -3.32
C LEU A 403 -14.89 -10.47 -2.02
N ALA A 404 -16.13 -9.95 -2.02
CA ALA A 404 -16.74 -9.35 -0.84
C ALA A 404 -16.93 -10.37 0.28
N VAL A 405 -17.45 -11.56 -0.01
CA VAL A 405 -17.67 -12.62 0.98
C VAL A 405 -16.35 -12.99 1.68
N VAL A 406 -15.31 -13.31 0.91
CA VAL A 406 -14.02 -13.73 1.48
C VAL A 406 -13.33 -12.60 2.22
N SER A 407 -13.33 -11.37 1.65
CA SER A 407 -12.71 -10.21 2.29
C SER A 407 -13.36 -9.86 3.61
N LEU A 408 -14.70 -9.86 3.69
CA LEU A 408 -15.43 -9.53 4.92
C LEU A 408 -15.24 -10.60 5.99
N ILE A 409 -15.25 -11.90 5.63
CA ILE A 409 -15.02 -12.99 6.59
C ILE A 409 -13.57 -12.96 7.09
N SER A 410 -12.61 -12.75 6.19
CA SER A 410 -11.19 -12.66 6.53
C SER A 410 -10.91 -11.45 7.45
N TYR A 411 -11.50 -10.29 7.15
CA TYR A 411 -11.47 -9.11 8.00
C TYR A 411 -12.09 -9.37 9.39
N ALA A 412 -13.30 -9.96 9.43
CA ALA A 412 -14.00 -10.27 10.69
C ALA A 412 -13.19 -11.25 11.54
N THR A 413 -12.65 -12.31 10.93
CA THR A 413 -11.79 -13.30 11.61
C THR A 413 -10.59 -12.63 12.25
N ALA A 414 -9.93 -11.79 11.49
CA ALA A 414 -8.73 -11.14 11.97
C ALA A 414 -9.03 -10.07 13.03
N ASN A 415 -10.19 -9.39 12.99
CA ASN A 415 -10.65 -8.48 14.06
C ASN A 415 -11.01 -9.26 15.33
N PHE A 416 -11.65 -10.41 15.19
CA PHE A 416 -12.00 -11.25 16.34
C PHE A 416 -10.76 -11.73 17.11
N ILE A 417 -9.66 -12.04 16.40
CA ILE A 417 -8.38 -12.43 17.02
C ILE A 417 -7.71 -11.23 17.71
N GLY A 418 -7.99 -10.00 17.30
CA GLY A 418 -7.51 -8.77 17.94
C GLY A 418 -6.04 -8.42 17.66
N VAL A 419 -5.44 -8.93 16.57
CA VAL A 419 -4.09 -8.53 16.14
C VAL A 419 -4.15 -7.15 15.50
N THR A 420 -3.24 -6.23 15.88
CA THR A 420 -3.16 -4.87 15.33
C THR A 420 -2.98 -4.89 13.81
N PRO A 421 -3.71 -4.05 13.05
CA PRO A 421 -3.53 -3.89 11.61
C PRO A 421 -2.10 -3.51 11.26
N PHE A 422 -1.62 -3.95 10.09
CA PHE A 422 -0.20 -3.83 9.74
C PHE A 422 0.30 -2.38 9.70
N TYR A 423 -0.41 -1.49 9.01
CA TYR A 423 0.03 -0.10 8.88
C TYR A 423 -0.19 0.71 10.16
N GLU A 424 -1.19 0.38 10.96
CA GLU A 424 -1.41 0.98 12.28
C GLU A 424 -0.26 0.62 13.24
N TYR A 425 0.14 -0.65 13.31
CA TYR A 425 1.31 -1.09 14.06
C TYR A 425 2.59 -0.35 13.65
N LEU A 426 2.80 -0.15 12.34
CA LEU A 426 3.95 0.60 11.84
C LEU A 426 3.88 2.09 12.19
N PHE A 427 2.69 2.67 12.15
CA PHE A 427 2.44 4.05 12.54
C PHE A 427 2.72 4.25 14.04
N GLU A 428 2.21 3.38 14.90
CA GLU A 428 2.50 3.42 16.34
C GLU A 428 4.00 3.37 16.64
N LYS A 429 4.76 2.58 15.87
CA LYS A 429 6.23 2.57 15.98
C LYS A 429 6.90 3.88 15.61
N ILE A 430 6.39 4.60 14.61
CA ILE A 430 6.90 5.92 14.22
C ILE A 430 6.64 6.91 15.35
N VAL A 431 5.40 6.95 15.86
CA VAL A 431 5.00 7.87 16.95
C VAL A 431 5.76 7.57 18.23
N SER A 432 5.89 6.30 18.62
CA SER A 432 6.59 5.92 19.86
C SER A 432 8.09 6.22 19.84
N THR A 433 8.71 6.27 18.67
CA THR A 433 10.14 6.57 18.51
C THR A 433 10.43 8.07 18.67
N ASP A 434 9.50 8.93 18.25
CA ASP A 434 9.72 10.39 18.24
C ASP A 434 9.25 11.10 19.51
N HIS A 435 8.50 10.46 20.42
CA HIS A 435 7.90 11.01 21.65
C HIS A 435 7.20 12.37 21.46
N LYS A 436 6.83 12.72 20.24
CA LYS A 436 6.24 14.02 19.91
C LYS A 436 4.72 13.96 20.04
N LYS A 437 4.16 14.97 20.72
CA LYS A 437 2.75 15.31 20.58
C LYS A 437 2.50 15.75 19.12
N PRO A 438 1.28 15.59 18.60
CA PRO A 438 0.96 16.11 17.27
C PRO A 438 1.40 17.56 17.11
N SER A 439 2.08 17.88 16.03
CA SER A 439 2.66 19.22 15.79
C SER A 439 1.61 20.34 15.69
N PHE A 440 0.32 19.99 15.53
CA PHE A 440 -0.80 20.93 15.58
C PHE A 440 -0.94 21.63 16.94
N PHE A 441 -0.46 21.03 18.03
CA PHE A 441 -0.46 21.63 19.36
C PHE A 441 0.73 22.56 19.61
N GLU A 442 1.72 22.58 18.71
CA GLU A 442 2.92 23.40 18.81
C GLU A 442 2.88 24.65 17.91
N THR A 443 1.89 24.73 17.00
CA THR A 443 1.69 25.87 16.08
C THR A 443 0.34 26.52 16.32
N ASP A 444 0.25 27.84 16.16
CA ASP A 444 -1.03 28.60 16.16
C ASP A 444 -1.90 28.33 14.91
N GLU A 445 -1.54 27.33 14.08
CA GLU A 445 -2.28 26.94 12.90
C GLU A 445 -3.55 26.18 13.29
N LYS A 446 -4.69 26.75 12.95
CA LYS A 446 -6.01 26.14 13.18
C LYS A 446 -6.30 25.09 12.10
N VAL A 447 -6.61 23.87 12.53
CA VAL A 447 -7.04 22.78 11.66
C VAL A 447 -8.51 22.48 11.94
N LEU A 448 -9.32 22.39 10.89
CA LEU A 448 -10.72 21.98 11.02
C LEU A 448 -10.80 20.45 10.89
N GLU A 449 -11.18 19.78 11.97
CA GLU A 449 -11.45 18.35 11.99
C GLU A 449 -12.90 18.05 12.32
N THR A 450 -13.43 16.96 11.75
CA THR A 450 -14.77 16.47 12.04
C THR A 450 -14.66 15.23 12.92
N TYR A 451 -15.14 15.34 14.16
CA TYR A 451 -15.19 14.20 15.08
C TYR A 451 -16.60 13.64 15.17
N THR A 452 -16.73 12.33 15.00
CA THR A 452 -17.98 11.62 15.31
C THR A 452 -17.97 11.19 16.76
N ILE A 453 -18.91 11.71 17.55
CA ILE A 453 -19.03 11.38 18.97
C ILE A 453 -19.74 10.01 19.08
N PRO A 454 -19.07 8.97 19.61
CA PRO A 454 -19.68 7.65 19.77
C PRO A 454 -20.90 7.70 20.71
N VAL A 455 -21.88 6.83 20.45
CA VAL A 455 -23.04 6.66 21.34
C VAL A 455 -22.54 6.16 22.70
N GLY A 456 -22.94 6.85 23.78
CA GLY A 456 -22.46 6.54 25.14
C GLY A 456 -21.24 7.32 25.60
N SER A 457 -20.64 8.15 24.74
CA SER A 457 -19.55 9.06 25.14
C SER A 457 -20.02 10.03 26.25
N PRO A 458 -19.15 10.36 27.24
CA PRO A 458 -19.45 11.35 28.29
C PRO A 458 -19.81 12.74 27.76
N VAL A 459 -19.41 13.04 26.52
CA VAL A 459 -19.69 14.32 25.85
C VAL A 459 -20.93 14.26 24.96
N ALA A 460 -21.50 13.07 24.71
CA ALA A 460 -22.72 12.91 23.93
C ALA A 460 -23.88 13.67 24.59
N LYS A 461 -24.66 14.41 23.77
CA LYS A 461 -25.78 15.25 24.21
C LYS A 461 -25.43 16.48 25.07
N LYS A 462 -24.15 16.79 25.29
CA LYS A 462 -23.73 18.06 25.92
C LYS A 462 -23.65 19.16 24.86
N LYS A 463 -23.87 20.41 25.29
CA LYS A 463 -23.57 21.56 24.41
C LYS A 463 -22.05 21.68 24.25
N ILE A 464 -21.59 22.17 23.11
CA ILE A 464 -20.15 22.34 22.84
C ILE A 464 -19.45 23.19 23.92
N MET A 465 -20.15 24.21 24.44
CA MET A 465 -19.64 25.07 25.52
C MET A 465 -19.58 24.39 26.91
N ASP A 466 -20.29 23.27 27.10
CA ASP A 466 -20.33 22.54 28.37
C ASP A 466 -19.36 21.34 28.37
N VAL A 467 -18.60 21.17 27.30
CA VAL A 467 -17.57 20.12 27.17
C VAL A 467 -16.23 20.71 27.57
N ASP A 468 -15.56 20.08 28.53
CA ASP A 468 -14.17 20.42 28.85
C ASP A 468 -13.25 19.87 27.76
N TRP A 469 -12.86 20.75 26.85
CA TRP A 469 -11.96 20.43 25.72
C TRP A 469 -10.49 20.36 26.11
N GLY A 470 -10.18 20.64 27.39
CA GLY A 470 -8.79 20.79 27.84
C GLY A 470 -8.16 22.12 27.37
N LYS A 471 -6.97 22.40 27.86
CA LYS A 471 -6.26 23.69 27.61
C LYS A 471 -5.72 23.85 26.18
N HIS A 472 -5.88 22.84 25.32
CA HIS A 472 -5.26 22.78 23.98
C HIS A 472 -6.27 22.54 22.85
N CYS A 473 -7.57 22.70 23.09
CA CYS A 473 -8.61 22.69 22.07
C CYS A 473 -9.16 24.08 21.78
#